data_e9d69495eaa9ecd54563571b97b465b8
#
_entry.id   e9d69495eaa9ecd54563571b97b465b8
#
_cell.length_a   1.000
_cell.length_b   1.000
_cell.length_c   1.000
_cell.angle_alpha   90.00
_cell.angle_beta   90.00
_cell.angle_gamma   90.00
#
_symmetry.space_group_name_H-M   'P 1'
#
loop_
_entity.id
_entity.type
_entity.pdbx_description
1 polymer ?
#
loop_
_entity_poly.entity_id
_entity_poly.type
_entity_poly.pdbx_seq_one_letter_code
_entity_poly.pdbx_strand_id
1 'polypeptide(L)'
;MNHATVIVNITHPRDADLLKKSLWFSEQPGITLLTFSPKSLAGAAEEPPYPILHITRKGIYLEAGDHPLHFHPSMALLRVMQILRGEGDRFLEAVDLRAGDFFLDATLGLGTDALVAAAQVGAQGKVMGIEHSPILAALVKDGLKTLAQGDYPRVQNPDKVKAWQALAEAAQRIEVLWGDHLELLAGYPAAFADVVYFDPMFRHTREKSASIRPLHEVANSCSLQGETVAEACRVAKRRVVLKERKASREFSRLGFEIQEGGNYSHVDYGIIHKEGAGS
;
A
#
# COMPACT_ATOMS: atom_id res chain seq x y z
N MET A 1 0.46 18.07 -7.92
CA MET A 1 0.49 17.24 -6.69
C MET A 1 -0.79 17.45 -5.91
N ASN A 2 -1.51 16.40 -5.56
CA ASN A 2 -2.75 16.48 -4.78
C ASN A 2 -2.43 16.78 -3.31
N HIS A 3 -3.14 17.75 -2.74
CA HIS A 3 -3.10 18.03 -1.30
C HIS A 3 -4.31 17.42 -0.62
N ALA A 4 -4.12 16.84 0.58
CA ALA A 4 -5.21 16.37 1.42
C ALA A 4 -5.42 17.34 2.59
N THR A 5 -6.63 17.86 2.70
CA THR A 5 -7.09 18.58 3.89
C THR A 5 -7.87 17.59 4.75
N VAL A 6 -7.48 17.41 6.00
CA VAL A 6 -8.14 16.50 6.95
C VAL A 6 -8.40 17.20 8.27
N ILE A 7 -9.49 16.85 8.91
CA ILE A 7 -9.80 17.28 10.27
C ILE A 7 -9.10 16.32 11.23
N VAL A 8 -8.35 16.85 12.20
CA VAL A 8 -7.75 16.00 13.23
C VAL A 8 -8.61 15.94 14.48
N ASN A 9 -8.87 14.71 14.94
CA ASN A 9 -9.51 14.43 16.21
C ASN A 9 -8.56 13.65 17.13
N ILE A 10 -8.11 14.30 18.20
CA ILE A 10 -7.24 13.68 19.22
C ILE A 10 -8.12 13.32 20.41
N THR A 11 -8.31 12.03 20.69
CA THR A 11 -9.22 11.57 21.76
C THR A 11 -8.79 11.99 23.16
N HIS A 12 -7.49 12.21 23.36
CA HIS A 12 -6.91 12.67 24.63
C HIS A 12 -5.95 13.83 24.36
N PRO A 13 -6.44 15.08 24.21
CA PRO A 13 -5.64 16.22 23.74
C PRO A 13 -4.56 16.69 24.71
N ARG A 14 -4.45 16.09 25.90
CA ARG A 14 -3.36 16.33 26.88
C ARG A 14 -2.31 15.21 26.87
N ASP A 15 -2.49 14.16 26.06
CA ASP A 15 -1.55 13.07 25.93
C ASP A 15 -0.40 13.49 25.00
N ALA A 16 0.80 13.57 25.56
CA ALA A 16 1.99 14.07 24.84
C ALA A 16 2.36 13.21 23.61
N ASP A 17 2.11 11.89 23.68
CA ASP A 17 2.46 11.00 22.57
C ASP A 17 1.45 11.15 21.42
N LEU A 18 0.15 11.34 21.72
CA LEU A 18 -0.85 11.62 20.70
C LEU A 18 -0.63 12.99 20.05
N LEU A 19 -0.20 13.98 20.84
CA LEU A 19 0.17 15.29 20.29
C LEU A 19 1.39 15.22 19.38
N LYS A 20 2.43 14.47 19.76
CA LYS A 20 3.59 14.22 18.87
C LYS A 20 3.18 13.54 17.57
N LYS A 21 2.29 12.56 17.62
CA LYS A 21 1.76 11.92 16.42
C LYS A 21 0.99 12.91 15.54
N SER A 22 0.12 13.74 16.12
CA SER A 22 -0.57 14.79 15.37
C SER A 22 0.40 15.75 14.68
N LEU A 23 1.43 16.21 15.39
CA LEU A 23 2.47 17.06 14.83
C LEU A 23 3.20 16.37 13.67
N TRP A 24 3.59 15.10 13.85
CA TRP A 24 4.22 14.34 12.79
C TRP A 24 3.36 14.24 11.52
N PHE A 25 2.02 14.05 11.65
CA PHE A 25 1.12 14.06 10.49
C PHE A 25 1.05 15.43 9.81
N SER A 26 1.10 16.53 10.58
CA SER A 26 1.10 17.88 10.01
C SER A 26 2.39 18.23 9.26
N GLU A 27 3.47 17.55 9.56
CA GLU A 27 4.77 17.71 8.88
C GLU A 27 4.89 16.86 7.61
N GLN A 28 3.93 15.95 7.35
CA GLN A 28 3.97 15.15 6.14
C GLN A 28 3.62 16.00 4.91
N PRO A 29 4.38 15.87 3.81
CA PRO A 29 4.13 16.67 2.62
C PRO A 29 2.74 16.39 2.04
N GLY A 30 2.07 17.45 1.58
CA GLY A 30 0.74 17.35 0.98
C GLY A 30 -0.41 17.23 1.98
N ILE A 31 -0.17 17.28 3.29
CA ILE A 31 -1.22 17.21 4.32
C ILE A 31 -1.41 18.57 4.98
N THR A 32 -2.68 19.00 5.05
CA THR A 32 -3.11 20.14 5.87
C THR A 32 -4.04 19.62 6.97
N LEU A 33 -3.65 19.77 8.23
CA LEU A 33 -4.49 19.40 9.38
C LEU A 33 -5.30 20.59 9.85
N LEU A 34 -6.62 20.41 9.92
CA LEU A 34 -7.54 21.37 10.53
C LEU A 34 -7.91 20.87 11.94
N THR A 35 -7.72 21.73 12.94
CA THR A 35 -8.17 21.44 14.32
C THR A 35 -9.58 21.98 14.51
N PHE A 36 -10.51 21.11 14.86
CA PHE A 36 -11.87 21.50 15.22
C PHE A 36 -12.13 21.22 16.69
N SER A 37 -12.94 22.10 17.32
CA SER A 37 -13.45 21.78 18.65
C SER A 37 -14.44 20.60 18.56
N PRO A 38 -14.35 19.59 19.45
CA PRO A 38 -15.31 18.48 19.47
C PRO A 38 -16.78 18.92 19.53
N LYS A 39 -17.06 20.12 20.09
CA LYS A 39 -18.38 20.67 20.14
C LYS A 39 -18.93 21.16 18.80
N SER A 40 -18.08 21.55 17.87
CA SER A 40 -18.50 21.97 16.52
C SER A 40 -18.81 20.81 15.59
N LEU A 41 -18.25 19.62 15.81
CA LEU A 41 -18.57 18.40 15.07
C LEU A 41 -19.88 17.75 15.56
N ALA A 42 -20.17 17.80 16.87
CA ALA A 42 -21.35 17.16 17.47
C ALA A 42 -22.68 17.85 17.17
N GLY A 43 -22.67 19.06 16.61
CA GLY A 43 -23.85 19.85 16.29
C GLY A 43 -24.12 20.08 14.79
N ALA A 44 -23.24 19.59 13.92
CA ALA A 44 -23.42 19.74 12.49
C ALA A 44 -24.40 18.66 11.98
N ALA A 45 -25.54 19.09 11.42
CA ALA A 45 -26.50 18.21 10.74
C ALA A 45 -26.03 17.73 9.38
N GLU A 46 -24.85 18.17 8.93
CA GLU A 46 -24.23 17.84 7.65
C GLU A 46 -22.93 17.05 7.89
N GLU A 47 -22.62 16.13 6.97
CA GLU A 47 -21.35 15.41 6.97
C GLU A 47 -20.17 16.41 6.94
N PRO A 48 -19.08 16.14 7.67
CA PRO A 48 -17.93 17.04 7.66
C PRO A 48 -17.36 17.17 6.26
N PRO A 49 -16.97 18.39 5.81
CA PRO A 49 -16.51 18.65 4.45
C PRO A 49 -15.15 17.98 4.11
N TYR A 50 -14.49 17.43 5.11
CA TYR A 50 -13.19 16.76 4.98
C TYR A 50 -13.16 15.48 5.81
N PRO A 51 -12.38 14.46 5.40
CA PRO A 51 -12.13 13.25 6.18
C PRO A 51 -11.60 13.60 7.58
N ILE A 52 -11.91 12.77 8.57
CA ILE A 52 -11.45 12.95 9.95
C ILE A 52 -10.33 11.97 10.27
N LEU A 53 -9.14 12.48 10.59
CA LEU A 53 -8.03 11.68 11.11
C LEU A 53 -8.16 11.55 12.63
N HIS A 54 -8.51 10.36 13.08
CA HIS A 54 -8.60 10.03 14.49
C HIS A 54 -7.25 9.53 15.01
N ILE A 55 -6.70 10.24 16.00
CA ILE A 55 -5.47 9.86 16.69
C ILE A 55 -5.83 9.41 18.10
N THR A 56 -5.71 8.12 18.36
CA THR A 56 -6.15 7.47 19.59
C THR A 56 -5.04 6.61 20.20
N ARG A 57 -5.18 6.24 21.48
CA ARG A 57 -4.28 5.28 22.14
C ARG A 57 -4.35 3.88 21.54
N LYS A 58 -5.44 3.54 20.84
CA LYS A 58 -5.64 2.23 20.21
C LYS A 58 -5.10 2.17 18.77
N GLY A 59 -4.72 3.30 18.19
CA GLY A 59 -4.24 3.42 16.82
C GLY A 59 -4.77 4.66 16.12
N ILE A 60 -4.38 4.80 14.87
CA ILE A 60 -4.75 5.90 14.00
C ILE A 60 -5.62 5.36 12.88
N TYR A 61 -6.71 6.06 12.58
CA TYR A 61 -7.58 5.74 11.47
C TYR A 61 -8.16 7.00 10.83
N LEU A 62 -8.45 6.92 9.55
CA LEU A 62 -9.14 7.94 8.78
C LEU A 62 -10.60 7.55 8.66
N GLU A 63 -11.50 8.42 9.09
CA GLU A 63 -12.93 8.32 8.84
C GLU A 63 -13.22 9.04 7.52
N ALA A 64 -13.52 8.25 6.49
CA ALA A 64 -13.93 8.67 5.17
C ALA A 64 -15.07 7.75 4.74
N GLY A 65 -16.28 8.30 4.65
CA GLY A 65 -17.50 7.51 4.42
C GLY A 65 -17.87 6.56 5.57
N ASP A 66 -18.54 5.47 5.25
CA ASP A 66 -19.19 4.58 6.23
C ASP A 66 -18.23 3.73 7.08
N HIS A 67 -16.95 3.63 6.72
CA HIS A 67 -16.01 2.72 7.38
C HIS A 67 -14.66 3.37 7.63
N PRO A 68 -14.06 3.17 8.82
CA PRO A 68 -12.73 3.70 9.12
C PRO A 68 -11.65 2.97 8.31
N LEU A 69 -10.74 3.75 7.71
CA LEU A 69 -9.56 3.27 7.04
C LEU A 69 -8.36 3.34 7.99
N HIS A 70 -7.69 2.23 8.21
CA HIS A 70 -6.50 2.16 9.04
C HIS A 70 -5.49 1.18 8.46
N PHE A 71 -4.21 1.38 8.78
CA PHE A 71 -3.19 0.41 8.44
C PHE A 71 -3.40 -0.89 9.22
N HIS A 72 -3.48 -2.01 8.51
CA HIS A 72 -3.53 -3.33 9.14
C HIS A 72 -2.93 -4.39 8.19
N PRO A 73 -1.90 -5.12 8.65
CA PRO A 73 -1.21 -6.09 7.79
C PRO A 73 -1.85 -7.49 7.82
N SER A 74 -3.15 -7.62 8.15
CA SER A 74 -3.81 -8.93 8.36
C SER A 74 -3.74 -9.84 7.15
N MET A 75 -3.91 -9.30 5.94
CA MET A 75 -3.80 -10.11 4.72
C MET A 75 -2.34 -10.51 4.43
N ALA A 76 -1.38 -9.59 4.66
CA ALA A 76 0.03 -9.91 4.56
C ALA A 76 0.42 -10.98 5.59
N LEU A 77 -0.11 -10.92 6.83
CA LEU A 77 0.12 -11.92 7.86
C LEU A 77 -0.30 -13.32 7.44
N LEU A 78 -1.50 -13.46 6.86
CA LEU A 78 -2.00 -14.75 6.39
C LEU A 78 -1.13 -15.30 5.27
N ARG A 79 -0.75 -14.47 4.32
CA ARG A 79 0.10 -14.86 3.19
C ARG A 79 1.50 -15.25 3.65
N VAL A 80 2.14 -14.45 4.52
CA VAL A 80 3.45 -14.78 5.07
C VAL A 80 3.42 -16.07 5.88
N MET A 81 2.33 -16.35 6.64
CA MET A 81 2.15 -17.65 7.31
C MET A 81 2.12 -18.81 6.32
N GLN A 82 1.40 -18.69 5.20
CA GLN A 82 1.33 -19.70 4.15
C GLN A 82 2.71 -19.91 3.50
N ILE A 83 3.40 -18.83 3.15
CA ILE A 83 4.75 -18.86 2.58
C ILE A 83 5.75 -19.57 3.53
N LEU A 84 5.70 -19.27 4.84
CA LEU A 84 6.55 -19.91 5.84
C LEU A 84 6.26 -21.40 6.02
N ARG A 85 5.09 -21.88 5.60
CA ARG A 85 4.73 -23.30 5.55
C ARG A 85 5.12 -23.98 4.23
N GLY A 86 5.71 -23.23 3.30
CA GLY A 86 6.08 -23.76 1.98
C GLY A 86 4.92 -23.76 0.98
N GLU A 87 3.81 -23.07 1.29
CA GLU A 87 2.70 -22.90 0.35
C GLU A 87 3.05 -21.82 -0.68
N GLY A 88 2.53 -21.98 -1.93
CA GLY A 88 2.73 -21.00 -3.01
C GLY A 88 1.97 -19.68 -2.75
N ASP A 89 2.49 -18.61 -3.31
CA ASP A 89 1.80 -17.31 -3.35
C ASP A 89 1.83 -16.77 -4.78
N ARG A 90 0.64 -16.61 -5.38
CA ARG A 90 0.51 -16.20 -6.79
C ARG A 90 1.13 -14.85 -7.12
N PHE A 91 1.11 -13.91 -6.18
CA PHE A 91 1.80 -12.64 -6.36
C PHE A 91 3.30 -12.87 -6.47
N LEU A 92 3.90 -13.66 -5.56
CA LEU A 92 5.33 -13.97 -5.61
C LEU A 92 5.73 -14.74 -6.88
N GLU A 93 4.86 -15.63 -7.36
CA GLU A 93 5.05 -16.32 -8.65
C GLU A 93 5.08 -15.34 -9.82
N ALA A 94 4.16 -14.35 -9.83
CA ALA A 94 4.10 -13.35 -10.89
C ALA A 94 5.28 -12.37 -10.86
N VAL A 95 5.65 -11.88 -9.68
CA VAL A 95 6.75 -10.91 -9.53
C VAL A 95 8.13 -11.57 -9.58
N ASP A 96 8.23 -12.89 -9.32
CA ASP A 96 9.47 -13.68 -9.33
C ASP A 96 10.63 -12.99 -8.60
N LEU A 97 10.36 -12.58 -7.36
CA LEU A 97 11.33 -11.89 -6.53
C LEU A 97 12.36 -12.85 -5.95
N ARG A 98 13.60 -12.42 -6.01
CA ARG A 98 14.77 -13.13 -5.47
C ARG A 98 15.27 -12.42 -4.21
N ALA A 99 16.00 -13.14 -3.38
CA ALA A 99 16.69 -12.52 -2.26
C ALA A 99 17.66 -11.43 -2.74
N GLY A 100 17.59 -10.25 -2.12
CA GLY A 100 18.40 -9.11 -2.50
C GLY A 100 17.82 -8.20 -3.58
N ASP A 101 16.68 -8.56 -4.20
CA ASP A 101 16.03 -7.72 -5.21
C ASP A 101 15.56 -6.38 -4.67
N PHE A 102 15.47 -5.41 -5.58
CA PHE A 102 14.77 -4.16 -5.37
C PHE A 102 13.39 -4.22 -6.05
N PHE A 103 12.35 -4.23 -5.24
CA PHE A 103 10.95 -4.20 -5.66
C PHE A 103 10.38 -2.79 -5.54
N LEU A 104 9.74 -2.30 -6.62
CA LEU A 104 9.07 -1.00 -6.65
C LEU A 104 7.56 -1.21 -6.87
N ASP A 105 6.77 -0.94 -5.84
CA ASP A 105 5.32 -0.91 -5.89
C ASP A 105 4.84 0.50 -6.26
N ALA A 106 4.37 0.68 -7.49
CA ALA A 106 3.95 1.99 -7.98
C ALA A 106 2.51 2.38 -7.58
N THR A 107 1.82 1.52 -6.82
CA THR A 107 0.43 1.72 -6.37
C THR A 107 0.22 1.15 -4.97
N LEU A 108 1.00 1.62 -4.01
CA LEU A 108 1.20 1.00 -2.69
C LEU A 108 -0.09 0.67 -1.92
N GLY A 109 -1.11 1.55 -1.96
CA GLY A 109 -2.31 1.40 -1.15
C GLY A 109 -1.99 1.21 0.33
N LEU A 110 -2.55 0.16 0.97
CA LEU A 110 -2.25 -0.20 2.37
C LEU A 110 -0.95 -1.00 2.55
N GLY A 111 -0.19 -1.24 1.47
CA GLY A 111 1.13 -1.87 1.54
C GLY A 111 1.12 -3.39 1.78
N THR A 112 0.01 -4.07 1.52
CA THR A 112 -0.11 -5.52 1.72
C THR A 112 0.88 -6.30 0.83
N ASP A 113 0.91 -6.02 -0.48
CA ASP A 113 1.80 -6.68 -1.43
C ASP A 113 3.26 -6.27 -1.18
N ALA A 114 3.51 -5.00 -0.84
CA ALA A 114 4.83 -4.51 -0.45
C ALA A 114 5.41 -5.22 0.78
N LEU A 115 4.58 -5.52 1.80
CA LEU A 115 5.00 -6.30 2.98
C LEU A 115 5.38 -7.73 2.62
N VAL A 116 4.62 -8.39 1.74
CA VAL A 116 4.93 -9.75 1.26
C VAL A 116 6.20 -9.73 0.41
N ALA A 117 6.35 -8.76 -0.47
CA ALA A 117 7.57 -8.55 -1.26
C ALA A 117 8.79 -8.34 -0.36
N ALA A 118 8.67 -7.49 0.68
CA ALA A 118 9.75 -7.20 1.61
C ALA A 118 10.18 -8.43 2.43
N ALA A 119 9.22 -9.30 2.80
CA ALA A 119 9.54 -10.58 3.42
C ALA A 119 10.31 -11.51 2.46
N GLN A 120 9.96 -11.52 1.17
CA GLN A 120 10.59 -12.36 0.15
C GLN A 120 11.99 -11.90 -0.22
N VAL A 121 12.21 -10.61 -0.44
CA VAL A 121 13.54 -10.10 -0.83
C VAL A 121 14.57 -10.16 0.30
N GLY A 122 14.11 -10.29 1.55
CA GLY A 122 14.97 -10.50 2.71
C GLY A 122 15.86 -9.30 3.06
N ALA A 123 16.86 -9.53 3.92
CA ALA A 123 17.65 -8.48 4.55
C ALA A 123 18.52 -7.66 3.56
N GLN A 124 18.87 -8.21 2.43
CA GLN A 124 19.69 -7.54 1.40
C GLN A 124 18.84 -6.83 0.34
N GLY A 125 17.53 -7.09 0.33
CA GLY A 125 16.61 -6.49 -0.62
C GLY A 125 16.08 -5.13 -0.16
N LYS A 126 15.46 -4.43 -1.09
CA LYS A 126 14.79 -3.13 -0.87
C LYS A 126 13.37 -3.17 -1.43
N VAL A 127 12.45 -2.50 -0.75
CA VAL A 127 11.10 -2.25 -1.24
C VAL A 127 10.83 -0.75 -1.20
N MET A 128 10.32 -0.22 -2.28
CA MET A 128 9.85 1.16 -2.37
C MET A 128 8.39 1.14 -2.81
N GLY A 129 7.54 1.88 -2.11
CA GLY A 129 6.13 2.02 -2.45
C GLY A 129 5.77 3.46 -2.77
N ILE A 130 5.10 3.68 -3.90
CA ILE A 130 4.57 4.98 -4.31
C ILE A 130 3.07 5.01 -4.03
N GLU A 131 2.63 6.04 -3.32
CA GLU A 131 1.22 6.27 -3.01
C GLU A 131 0.81 7.68 -3.42
N HIS A 132 -0.27 7.76 -4.20
CA HIS A 132 -0.76 9.02 -4.75
C HIS A 132 -1.45 9.90 -3.68
N SER A 133 -2.15 9.27 -2.73
CA SER A 133 -2.84 9.96 -1.64
C SER A 133 -1.86 10.29 -0.51
N PRO A 134 -1.63 11.58 -0.18
CA PRO A 134 -0.69 11.96 0.87
C PRO A 134 -1.11 11.44 2.24
N ILE A 135 -2.42 11.43 2.53
CA ILE A 135 -2.92 10.95 3.82
C ILE A 135 -2.77 9.42 3.94
N LEU A 136 -2.99 8.67 2.85
CA LEU A 136 -2.79 7.24 2.84
C LEU A 136 -1.30 6.89 2.96
N ALA A 137 -0.43 7.59 2.24
CA ALA A 137 1.02 7.44 2.37
C ALA A 137 1.49 7.65 3.82
N ALA A 138 0.96 8.68 4.50
CA ALA A 138 1.28 8.96 5.89
C ALA A 138 0.76 7.88 6.85
N LEU A 139 -0.49 7.39 6.65
CA LEU A 139 -1.04 6.28 7.44
C LEU A 139 -0.20 5.01 7.32
N VAL A 140 0.23 4.68 6.10
CA VAL A 140 1.06 3.50 5.85
C VAL A 140 2.45 3.68 6.44
N LYS A 141 3.07 4.86 6.31
CA LYS A 141 4.36 5.18 6.97
C LYS A 141 4.30 4.99 8.49
N ASP A 142 3.27 5.55 9.15
CA ASP A 142 3.10 5.40 10.60
C ASP A 142 2.86 3.94 10.98
N GLY A 143 2.02 3.24 10.22
CA GLY A 143 1.72 1.82 10.44
C GLY A 143 2.94 0.92 10.28
N LEU A 144 3.72 1.09 9.22
CA LEU A 144 4.97 0.34 8.99
C LEU A 144 6.00 0.62 10.09
N LYS A 145 6.15 1.88 10.49
CA LYS A 145 7.04 2.26 11.61
C LYS A 145 6.61 1.58 12.91
N THR A 146 5.33 1.58 13.22
CA THR A 146 4.76 0.96 14.41
C THR A 146 4.99 -0.57 14.39
N LEU A 147 4.72 -1.21 13.25
CA LEU A 147 4.97 -2.63 13.04
C LEU A 147 6.46 -2.99 13.18
N ALA A 148 7.35 -2.19 12.59
CA ALA A 148 8.80 -2.37 12.68
C ALA A 148 9.34 -2.28 14.10
N GLN A 149 8.66 -1.56 15.01
CA GLN A 149 8.97 -1.46 16.42
C GLN A 149 8.46 -2.65 17.24
N GLY A 150 7.79 -3.62 16.60
CA GLY A 150 7.25 -4.80 17.27
C GLY A 150 5.90 -4.56 17.94
N ASP A 151 5.24 -3.44 17.64
CA ASP A 151 3.90 -3.13 18.16
C ASP A 151 2.83 -3.83 17.28
N TYR A 152 2.56 -5.08 17.62
CA TYR A 152 1.55 -5.93 17.02
C TYR A 152 0.90 -6.83 18.08
N PRO A 153 -0.29 -7.41 17.79
CA PRO A 153 -1.02 -8.21 18.77
C PRO A 153 -0.21 -9.40 19.29
N ARG A 154 -0.18 -9.57 20.61
CA ARG A 154 0.39 -10.77 21.23
C ARG A 154 -0.47 -11.98 20.92
N VAL A 155 0.12 -13.00 20.32
CA VAL A 155 -0.57 -14.22 19.91
C VAL A 155 0.17 -15.45 20.47
N GLN A 156 -0.57 -16.53 20.72
CA GLN A 156 0.02 -17.77 21.25
C GLN A 156 0.41 -18.76 20.13
N ASN A 157 -0.22 -18.66 18.96
CA ASN A 157 0.06 -19.57 17.85
C ASN A 157 1.49 -19.33 17.30
N PRO A 158 2.37 -20.36 17.31
CA PRO A 158 3.77 -20.21 16.91
C PRO A 158 3.97 -19.71 15.48
N ASP A 159 3.14 -20.15 14.54
CA ASP A 159 3.22 -19.73 13.14
C ASP A 159 2.86 -18.24 13.01
N LYS A 160 1.83 -17.78 13.75
CA LYS A 160 1.49 -16.36 13.79
C LYS A 160 2.60 -15.53 14.43
N VAL A 161 3.25 -16.03 15.47
CA VAL A 161 4.40 -15.34 16.09
C VAL A 161 5.51 -15.14 15.07
N LYS A 162 5.91 -16.22 14.37
CA LYS A 162 6.94 -16.16 13.31
C LYS A 162 6.55 -15.20 12.19
N ALA A 163 5.30 -15.24 11.75
CA ALA A 163 4.84 -14.35 10.69
C ALA A 163 4.81 -12.88 11.11
N TRP A 164 4.42 -12.57 12.36
CA TRP A 164 4.51 -11.20 12.88
C TRP A 164 5.95 -10.71 12.97
N GLN A 165 6.89 -11.55 13.42
CA GLN A 165 8.31 -11.22 13.43
C GLN A 165 8.83 -10.94 12.01
N ALA A 166 8.53 -11.83 11.06
CA ALA A 166 8.91 -11.63 9.65
C ALA A 166 8.34 -10.35 9.06
N LEU A 167 7.08 -9.99 9.38
CA LEU A 167 6.46 -8.74 8.92
C LEU A 167 7.08 -7.50 9.60
N ALA A 168 7.43 -7.57 10.88
CA ALA A 168 8.11 -6.48 11.58
C ALA A 168 9.50 -6.20 10.98
N GLU A 169 10.23 -7.26 10.63
CA GLU A 169 11.49 -7.15 9.90
C GLU A 169 11.28 -6.63 8.47
N ALA A 170 10.27 -7.11 7.75
CA ALA A 170 9.91 -6.65 6.41
C ALA A 170 9.57 -5.16 6.39
N ALA A 171 8.80 -4.70 7.37
CA ALA A 171 8.39 -3.29 7.47
C ALA A 171 9.58 -2.30 7.54
N GLN A 172 10.73 -2.73 8.07
CA GLN A 172 11.95 -1.91 8.14
C GLN A 172 12.58 -1.62 6.75
N ARG A 173 12.22 -2.41 5.73
CA ARG A 173 12.80 -2.34 4.37
C ARG A 173 11.92 -1.58 3.40
N ILE A 174 10.74 -1.15 3.84
CA ILE A 174 9.77 -0.47 2.97
C ILE A 174 9.92 1.03 3.12
N GLU A 175 10.33 1.68 2.04
CA GLU A 175 10.32 3.12 1.89
C GLU A 175 9.02 3.55 1.20
N VAL A 176 8.27 4.47 1.81
CA VAL A 176 7.02 4.99 1.25
C VAL A 176 7.24 6.40 0.70
N LEU A 177 6.90 6.60 -0.55
CA LEU A 177 6.93 7.89 -1.22
C LEU A 177 5.51 8.34 -1.54
N TRP A 178 5.22 9.60 -1.26
CA TRP A 178 4.02 10.26 -1.74
C TRP A 178 4.29 10.92 -3.09
N GLY A 179 3.44 10.67 -4.07
CA GLY A 179 3.53 11.31 -5.38
C GLY A 179 2.74 10.58 -6.47
N ASP A 180 2.73 11.17 -7.64
CA ASP A 180 2.22 10.53 -8.84
C ASP A 180 3.26 9.52 -9.36
N HIS A 181 2.80 8.30 -9.68
CA HIS A 181 3.69 7.24 -10.11
C HIS A 181 4.36 7.54 -11.45
N LEU A 182 3.68 8.24 -12.38
CA LEU A 182 4.29 8.62 -13.66
C LEU A 182 5.42 9.63 -13.45
N GLU A 183 5.16 10.69 -12.66
CA GLU A 183 6.17 11.73 -12.36
C GLU A 183 7.39 11.12 -11.67
N LEU A 184 7.18 10.25 -10.68
CA LEU A 184 8.28 9.62 -9.95
C LEU A 184 9.06 8.62 -10.81
N LEU A 185 8.37 7.77 -11.59
CA LEU A 185 9.02 6.82 -12.51
C LEU A 185 9.87 7.56 -13.54
N ALA A 186 9.37 8.66 -14.11
CA ALA A 186 10.12 9.46 -15.08
C ALA A 186 11.43 10.05 -14.50
N GLY A 187 11.45 10.29 -13.18
CA GLY A 187 12.64 10.79 -12.46
C GLY A 187 13.71 9.74 -12.16
N TYR A 188 13.41 8.43 -12.26
CA TYR A 188 14.39 7.37 -11.99
C TYR A 188 15.22 7.01 -13.22
N PRO A 189 16.46 6.53 -13.05
CA PRO A 189 17.26 6.04 -14.17
C PRO A 189 16.67 4.75 -14.75
N ALA A 190 17.07 4.40 -15.97
CA ALA A 190 16.76 3.11 -16.55
C ALA A 190 17.36 1.98 -15.70
N ALA A 191 16.67 0.83 -15.64
CA ALA A 191 17.07 -0.33 -14.85
C ALA A 191 17.34 -0.02 -13.35
N PHE A 192 16.51 0.80 -12.75
CA PHE A 192 16.61 1.22 -11.35
C PHE A 192 16.16 0.14 -10.36
N ALA A 193 15.02 -0.51 -10.63
CA ALA A 193 14.45 -1.56 -9.80
C ALA A 193 14.42 -2.90 -10.54
N ASP A 194 14.52 -4.02 -9.82
CA ASP A 194 14.49 -5.35 -10.44
C ASP A 194 13.09 -5.67 -10.99
N VAL A 195 12.04 -5.29 -10.24
CA VAL A 195 10.64 -5.44 -10.62
C VAL A 195 9.88 -4.17 -10.31
N VAL A 196 9.03 -3.75 -11.25
CA VAL A 196 8.02 -2.69 -11.03
C VAL A 196 6.63 -3.33 -11.03
N TYR A 197 5.80 -2.97 -10.05
CA TYR A 197 4.50 -3.57 -9.81
C TYR A 197 3.39 -2.53 -9.75
N PHE A 198 2.23 -2.91 -10.28
CA PHE A 198 1.00 -2.14 -10.22
C PHE A 198 -0.17 -2.99 -9.71
N ASP A 199 -0.90 -2.46 -8.75
CA ASP A 199 -2.22 -2.93 -8.28
C ASP A 199 -3.18 -1.73 -8.22
N PRO A 200 -3.53 -1.12 -9.38
CA PRO A 200 -4.42 0.02 -9.38
C PRO A 200 -5.80 -0.39 -8.87
N MET A 201 -6.41 0.46 -8.02
CA MET A 201 -7.73 0.17 -7.47
C MET A 201 -8.78 0.03 -8.57
N PHE A 202 -9.56 -1.05 -8.52
CA PHE A 202 -10.58 -1.36 -9.52
C PHE A 202 -11.71 -0.33 -9.51
N ARG A 203 -11.99 0.30 -10.63
CA ARG A 203 -13.02 1.35 -10.80
C ARG A 203 -14.46 0.87 -10.57
N HIS A 204 -14.70 -0.43 -10.61
CA HIS A 204 -16.04 -1.01 -10.64
C HIS A 204 -16.24 -2.09 -9.59
N THR A 205 -15.59 -1.99 -8.45
CA THR A 205 -15.92 -2.89 -7.36
C THR A 205 -17.27 -2.49 -6.74
N ARG A 206 -18.33 -3.17 -7.18
CA ARG A 206 -19.53 -3.33 -6.37
C ARG A 206 -19.21 -4.20 -5.16
N GLU A 207 -18.08 -3.96 -4.52
CA GLU A 207 -17.64 -4.90 -3.50
C GLU A 207 -18.21 -4.58 -2.14
N LYS A 208 -18.81 -5.65 -1.61
CA LYS A 208 -19.40 -5.79 -0.29
C LYS A 208 -18.36 -5.84 0.84
N SER A 209 -17.08 -5.68 0.53
CA SER A 209 -16.01 -5.70 1.53
C SER A 209 -15.89 -4.34 2.20
N ALA A 210 -16.32 -4.28 3.45
CA ALA A 210 -16.31 -3.08 4.28
C ALA A 210 -14.92 -2.43 4.43
N SER A 211 -13.85 -3.20 4.29
CA SER A 211 -12.47 -2.73 4.44
C SER A 211 -11.90 -1.97 3.23
N ILE A 212 -12.49 -2.11 2.05
CA ILE A 212 -11.97 -1.52 0.80
C ILE A 212 -12.72 -0.23 0.43
N ARG A 213 -13.97 -0.07 0.85
CA ARG A 213 -14.80 1.11 0.54
C ARG A 213 -14.14 2.46 0.87
N PRO A 214 -13.59 2.67 2.09
CA PRO A 214 -12.98 3.95 2.45
C PRO A 214 -11.75 4.27 1.60
N LEU A 215 -11.08 3.24 1.08
CA LEU A 215 -9.91 3.39 0.23
C LEU A 215 -10.26 4.05 -1.10
N HIS A 216 -11.44 3.75 -1.68
CA HIS A 216 -11.91 4.36 -2.93
C HIS A 216 -12.14 5.88 -2.85
N GLU A 217 -12.43 6.40 -1.68
CA GLU A 217 -12.68 7.84 -1.48
C GLU A 217 -11.39 8.66 -1.42
N VAL A 218 -10.27 8.03 -1.02
CA VAL A 218 -8.98 8.70 -0.85
C VAL A 218 -7.91 8.29 -1.86
N ALA A 219 -8.14 7.22 -2.63
CA ALA A 219 -7.18 6.72 -3.61
C ALA A 219 -7.46 7.22 -5.03
N ASN A 220 -6.43 7.14 -5.87
CA ASN A 220 -6.53 7.52 -7.28
C ASN A 220 -7.33 6.48 -8.08
N SER A 221 -8.48 6.88 -8.64
CA SER A 221 -9.34 6.04 -9.49
C SER A 221 -9.00 6.13 -11.00
N CYS A 222 -7.92 6.79 -11.38
CA CYS A 222 -7.51 6.91 -12.79
C CYS A 222 -6.98 5.56 -13.31
N SER A 223 -7.32 5.20 -14.56
CA SER A 223 -6.73 4.03 -15.22
C SER A 223 -5.25 4.23 -15.43
N LEU A 224 -4.49 3.13 -15.30
CA LEU A 224 -3.09 3.10 -15.65
C LEU A 224 -2.91 3.52 -17.12
N GLN A 225 -2.03 4.48 -17.37
CA GLN A 225 -1.78 5.00 -18.71
C GLN A 225 -0.65 4.23 -19.40
N GLY A 226 -0.68 4.16 -20.74
CA GLY A 226 0.39 3.52 -21.51
C GLY A 226 1.75 4.18 -21.29
N GLU A 227 1.78 5.49 -21.09
CA GLU A 227 3.00 6.23 -20.76
C GLU A 227 3.60 5.79 -19.43
N THR A 228 2.78 5.58 -18.41
CA THR A 228 3.24 5.04 -17.11
C THR A 228 3.84 3.66 -17.26
N VAL A 229 3.23 2.78 -18.09
CA VAL A 229 3.77 1.44 -18.36
C VAL A 229 5.09 1.53 -19.13
N ALA A 230 5.22 2.46 -20.07
CA ALA A 230 6.48 2.67 -20.80
C ALA A 230 7.61 3.11 -19.85
N GLU A 231 7.33 4.05 -18.93
CA GLU A 231 8.30 4.45 -17.91
C GLU A 231 8.62 3.29 -16.94
N ALA A 232 7.63 2.52 -16.52
CA ALA A 232 7.86 1.34 -15.71
C ALA A 232 8.77 0.32 -16.41
N CYS A 233 8.55 0.09 -17.72
CA CYS A 233 9.43 -0.75 -18.53
C CYS A 233 10.87 -0.20 -18.64
N ARG A 234 11.05 1.11 -18.69
CA ARG A 234 12.38 1.73 -18.69
C ARG A 234 13.09 1.53 -17.35
N VAL A 235 12.34 1.71 -16.25
CA VAL A 235 12.83 1.63 -14.87
C VAL A 235 13.10 0.20 -14.40
N ALA A 236 12.32 -0.78 -14.89
CA ALA A 236 12.48 -2.19 -14.52
C ALA A 236 13.72 -2.81 -15.18
N LYS A 237 14.45 -3.67 -14.43
CA LYS A 237 15.53 -4.52 -14.97
C LYS A 237 15.01 -5.80 -15.60
N ARG A 238 14.01 -6.46 -14.98
CA ARG A 238 13.56 -7.79 -15.40
C ARG A 238 12.12 -7.83 -15.87
N ARG A 239 11.21 -7.26 -15.11
CA ARG A 239 9.78 -7.31 -15.47
C ARG A 239 8.97 -6.17 -14.88
N VAL A 240 7.84 -5.89 -15.54
CA VAL A 240 6.75 -5.09 -15.01
C VAL A 240 5.55 -6.02 -14.80
N VAL A 241 4.90 -5.92 -13.65
CA VAL A 241 3.76 -6.77 -13.29
C VAL A 241 2.55 -5.91 -12.98
N LEU A 242 1.41 -6.27 -13.55
CA LEU A 242 0.11 -5.65 -13.32
C LEU A 242 -0.83 -6.68 -12.69
N LYS A 243 -1.41 -6.35 -11.55
CA LYS A 243 -2.53 -7.09 -10.96
C LYS A 243 -3.83 -6.44 -11.38
N GLU A 244 -4.76 -7.22 -11.90
CA GLU A 244 -6.06 -6.74 -12.35
C GLU A 244 -7.10 -7.84 -12.19
N ARG A 245 -8.39 -7.49 -12.29
CA ARG A 245 -9.48 -8.46 -12.25
C ARG A 245 -9.33 -9.48 -13.36
N LYS A 246 -9.78 -10.70 -13.08
CA LYS A 246 -9.82 -11.77 -14.05
C LYS A 246 -10.52 -11.32 -15.33
N ALA A 247 -9.91 -11.64 -16.48
CA ALA A 247 -10.38 -11.26 -17.81
C ALA A 247 -10.48 -9.74 -18.06
N SER A 248 -9.71 -8.91 -17.33
CA SER A 248 -9.64 -7.47 -17.60
C SER A 248 -9.05 -7.18 -18.98
N ARG A 249 -9.66 -6.22 -19.69
CA ARG A 249 -9.14 -5.72 -20.96
C ARG A 249 -7.89 -4.85 -20.82
N GLU A 250 -7.55 -4.46 -19.58
CA GLU A 250 -6.36 -3.64 -19.31
C GLU A 250 -5.06 -4.37 -19.67
N PHE A 251 -5.02 -5.69 -19.50
CA PHE A 251 -3.85 -6.48 -19.90
C PHE A 251 -3.53 -6.31 -21.38
N SER A 252 -4.50 -6.57 -22.26
CA SER A 252 -4.29 -6.43 -23.70
C SER A 252 -4.11 -4.96 -24.13
N ARG A 253 -4.83 -4.02 -23.50
CA ARG A 253 -4.69 -2.58 -23.79
C ARG A 253 -3.30 -2.05 -23.50
N LEU A 254 -2.65 -2.59 -22.46
CA LEU A 254 -1.34 -2.14 -21.97
C LEU A 254 -0.18 -3.06 -22.38
N GLY A 255 -0.46 -4.13 -23.13
CA GLY A 255 0.57 -5.03 -23.66
C GLY A 255 1.12 -6.05 -22.66
N PHE A 256 0.35 -6.41 -21.61
CA PHE A 256 0.74 -7.42 -20.66
C PHE A 256 0.34 -8.83 -21.12
N GLU A 257 1.23 -9.79 -20.96
CA GLU A 257 0.95 -11.22 -21.10
C GLU A 257 0.31 -11.75 -19.81
N ILE A 258 -0.84 -12.42 -19.95
CA ILE A 258 -1.62 -12.86 -18.78
C ILE A 258 -1.04 -14.16 -18.24
N GLN A 259 -0.69 -14.17 -16.96
CA GLN A 259 -0.50 -15.39 -16.17
C GLN A 259 -1.84 -15.73 -15.51
N GLU A 260 -2.56 -16.67 -16.13
CA GLU A 260 -3.89 -17.03 -15.68
C GLU A 260 -3.91 -17.63 -14.27
N GLY A 261 -4.87 -17.19 -13.48
CA GLY A 261 -5.15 -17.74 -12.16
C GLY A 261 -6.03 -18.99 -12.23
N GLY A 262 -6.00 -19.77 -11.16
CA GLY A 262 -6.93 -20.89 -10.98
C GLY A 262 -8.40 -20.45 -10.99
N ASN A 263 -9.31 -21.41 -11.13
CA ASN A 263 -10.76 -21.17 -11.32
C ASN A 263 -11.42 -20.36 -10.20
N TYR A 264 -10.86 -20.33 -9.01
CA TYR A 264 -11.38 -19.62 -7.84
C TYR A 264 -10.77 -18.23 -7.62
N SER A 265 -9.83 -17.81 -8.48
CA SER A 265 -9.22 -16.49 -8.37
C SER A 265 -10.10 -15.42 -9.02
N HIS A 266 -10.26 -14.28 -8.34
CA HIS A 266 -10.92 -13.08 -8.86
C HIS A 266 -9.95 -12.13 -9.56
N VAL A 267 -8.64 -12.37 -9.45
CA VAL A 267 -7.58 -11.56 -10.04
C VAL A 267 -6.63 -12.40 -10.88
N ASP A 268 -6.07 -11.80 -11.91
CA ASP A 268 -4.96 -12.32 -12.69
C ASP A 268 -3.78 -11.35 -12.62
N TYR A 269 -2.61 -11.84 -13.00
CA TYR A 269 -1.41 -11.04 -13.13
C TYR A 269 -1.00 -10.96 -14.59
N GLY A 270 -0.70 -9.77 -15.06
CA GLY A 270 -0.10 -9.54 -16.37
C GLY A 270 1.38 -9.23 -16.21
N ILE A 271 2.20 -9.71 -17.11
CA ILE A 271 3.66 -9.56 -17.06
C ILE A 271 4.16 -8.99 -18.37
N ILE A 272 5.04 -7.99 -18.29
CA ILE A 272 5.91 -7.58 -19.40
C ILE A 272 7.33 -7.96 -19.01
N HIS A 273 7.95 -8.87 -19.77
CA HIS A 273 9.33 -9.25 -19.60
C HIS A 273 10.27 -8.26 -20.29
N LYS A 274 11.39 -7.93 -19.64
CA LYS A 274 12.46 -7.14 -20.26
C LYS A 274 13.39 -8.07 -21.01
N GLU A 275 13.60 -7.81 -22.29
CA GLU A 275 14.59 -8.52 -23.09
C GLU A 275 15.99 -8.30 -22.51
N GLY A 276 16.74 -9.35 -22.30
CA GLY A 276 18.12 -9.32 -21.78
C GLY A 276 18.29 -9.71 -20.31
N ALA A 277 17.24 -10.10 -19.59
CA ALA A 277 17.32 -10.60 -18.21
C ALA A 277 17.46 -12.14 -18.12
N GLY A 278 17.92 -12.79 -19.19
CA GLY A 278 18.09 -14.22 -19.26
C GLY A 278 19.55 -14.61 -19.40
N SER A 279 20.15 -15.06 -18.35
CA SER A 279 20.99 -16.24 -18.17
C SER A 279 21.79 -16.16 -16.88
#